data_252e68d621fbbe1ad0db859f8e2a0576
#
_entry.id   252e68d621fbbe1ad0db859f8e2a0576
#
_cell.length_a   1.000
_cell.length_b   1.000
_cell.length_c   1.000
_cell.angle_alpha   90.00
_cell.angle_beta   90.00
_cell.angle_gamma   90.00
#
_symmetry.space_group_name_H-M   'P 1'
#
loop_
_entity.id
_entity.type
_entity.pdbx_description
1 polymer ?
#
loop_
_entity_poly.entity_id
_entity_poly.type
_entity_poly.pdbx_seq_one_letter_code
_entity_poly.pdbx_strand_id
1 'polypeptide(L)'
;MQPGLVAFAGQMLGGLARKDQRAAGELYVRGLLTDGRRKSMQPMAARLGVDHQRLQQFITSSTWDYVAVRRNVARHFAASQPVEALVADDTGFPKDGAASPCVARQYSGTLGKTGSCQIGVSVHLVNEDASCAADWRLFCPESWDGAALDDPAGAAAAARRRERAGIPDEVRHTGKWRLVLEMTGEMTGPGGWGVLDQVTAGGGTRPVVVADAGYGEGAAFRVELDRRGWRYVIAVKGTTSARPHDAVPETMAYGGLGRPSVPRYRTAPVSLRQLALASADQTQPVTWRQGTKATHGNPTAAMTSHFLAIRVRPASRRIPRADDGSLPECWLLAEWPPHADEPTNYWLSTLPQTTPIAELVRLAKIRWRAGHDYRELKTGLGLDHFEGRSFTGWHRHITLTVLAQAFCTMIRTDPKVPAPG
;
A
#
# COMPACT_ATOMS: atom_id res chain seq x y z
N MET A 1 27.39 17.29 10.07
CA MET A 1 26.34 17.34 9.03
C MET A 1 26.74 16.32 7.97
N GLN A 2 25.87 15.36 7.62
CA GLN A 2 26.22 14.38 6.59
C GLN A 2 26.22 15.09 5.23
N PRO A 3 27.35 15.18 4.52
CA PRO A 3 27.46 15.92 3.25
C PRO A 3 26.48 15.41 2.18
N GLY A 4 26.11 14.14 2.24
CA GLY A 4 25.16 13.52 1.33
C GLY A 4 23.72 14.04 1.42
N LEU A 5 23.27 14.59 2.57
CA LEU A 5 21.89 15.08 2.73
C LEU A 5 21.62 16.29 1.85
N VAL A 6 22.55 17.26 1.79
CA VAL A 6 22.38 18.47 0.99
C VAL A 6 22.28 18.12 -0.51
N ALA A 7 23.15 17.23 -0.97
CA ALA A 7 23.14 16.77 -2.37
C ALA A 7 21.84 16.01 -2.69
N PHE A 8 21.43 15.08 -1.82
CA PHE A 8 20.22 14.29 -2.00
C PHE A 8 18.95 15.18 -1.99
N ALA A 9 18.81 16.05 -0.97
CA ALA A 9 17.69 16.98 -0.90
C ALA A 9 17.67 17.93 -2.10
N GLY A 10 18.84 18.41 -2.54
CA GLY A 10 19.00 19.23 -3.74
C GLY A 10 18.51 18.53 -5.00
N GLN A 11 18.79 17.24 -5.16
CA GLN A 11 18.30 16.41 -6.27
C GLN A 11 16.77 16.23 -6.21
N MET A 12 16.22 15.85 -5.05
CA MET A 12 14.79 15.57 -4.89
C MET A 12 13.93 16.83 -5.02
N LEU A 13 14.41 17.97 -4.51
CA LEU A 13 13.73 19.26 -4.52
C LEU A 13 14.14 20.16 -5.69
N GLY A 14 15.04 19.70 -6.56
CA GLY A 14 15.59 20.48 -7.68
C GLY A 14 14.54 21.02 -8.65
N GLY A 15 13.41 20.32 -8.81
CA GLY A 15 12.28 20.75 -9.64
C GLY A 15 11.43 21.89 -9.03
N LEU A 16 11.67 22.31 -7.78
CA LEU A 16 10.99 23.46 -7.20
C LEU A 16 11.51 24.76 -7.82
N ALA A 17 10.61 25.60 -8.32
CA ALA A 17 10.95 26.78 -9.11
C ALA A 17 11.83 27.79 -8.36
N ARG A 18 11.53 28.00 -7.05
CA ARG A 18 12.17 29.07 -6.27
C ARG A 18 13.29 28.54 -5.38
N LYS A 19 14.41 29.29 -5.30
CA LYS A 19 15.56 28.94 -4.46
C LYS A 19 15.22 28.88 -2.97
N ASP A 20 14.36 29.80 -2.49
CA ASP A 20 13.89 29.82 -1.10
C ASP A 20 13.05 28.62 -0.75
N GLN A 21 12.24 28.10 -1.70
CA GLN A 21 11.48 26.85 -1.51
C GLN A 21 12.41 25.64 -1.36
N ARG A 22 13.45 25.53 -2.22
CA ARG A 22 14.43 24.45 -2.11
C ARG A 22 15.18 24.50 -0.77
N ALA A 23 15.60 25.68 -0.35
CA ALA A 23 16.26 25.86 0.95
C ALA A 23 15.35 25.57 2.14
N ALA A 24 14.07 25.95 2.08
CA ALA A 24 13.10 25.65 3.15
C ALA A 24 12.78 24.15 3.20
N GLY A 25 12.68 23.48 2.02
CA GLY A 25 12.49 22.05 1.94
C GLY A 25 13.65 21.24 2.52
N GLU A 26 14.90 21.60 2.17
CA GLU A 26 16.10 21.00 2.78
C GLU A 26 16.12 21.18 4.29
N LEU A 27 15.80 22.39 4.75
CA LEU A 27 15.75 22.71 6.18
C LEU A 27 14.68 21.86 6.90
N TYR A 28 13.52 21.66 6.28
CA TYR A 28 12.46 20.82 6.85
C TYR A 28 12.91 19.36 6.96
N VAL A 29 13.49 18.80 5.91
CA VAL A 29 14.03 17.42 5.91
C VAL A 29 15.11 17.26 6.97
N ARG A 30 16.00 18.25 7.12
CA ARG A 30 17.00 18.28 8.18
C ARG A 30 16.35 18.27 9.57
N GLY A 31 15.28 19.03 9.78
CA GLY A 31 14.52 19.03 11.03
C GLY A 31 13.89 17.68 11.36
N LEU A 32 13.40 16.94 10.35
CA LEU A 32 12.89 15.59 10.52
C LEU A 32 13.99 14.60 10.93
N LEU A 33 15.18 14.72 10.37
CA LEU A 33 16.33 13.85 10.63
C LEU A 33 17.11 14.21 11.92
N THR A 34 16.94 15.41 12.46
CA THR A 34 17.61 15.84 13.70
C THR A 34 16.96 15.16 14.90
N ASP A 35 17.76 14.71 15.87
CA ASP A 35 17.28 14.07 17.09
C ASP A 35 16.22 14.89 17.82
N GLY A 36 15.31 14.19 18.51
CA GLY A 36 14.24 14.82 19.29
C GLY A 36 12.89 14.13 19.08
N ARG A 37 12.15 13.97 20.18
CA ARG A 37 10.91 13.18 20.21
C ARG A 37 9.78 13.81 19.37
N ARG A 38 9.70 15.15 19.31
CA ARG A 38 8.63 15.87 18.60
C ARG A 38 9.16 16.48 17.30
N LYS A 39 8.51 16.13 16.19
CA LYS A 39 8.85 16.57 14.82
C LYS A 39 7.79 17.54 14.24
N SER A 40 7.00 18.22 15.09
CA SER A 40 6.18 19.34 14.65
C SER A 40 7.02 20.59 14.42
N MET A 41 6.50 21.57 13.69
CA MET A 41 7.28 22.68 13.14
C MET A 41 8.01 23.53 14.19
N GLN A 42 7.36 23.84 15.33
CA GLN A 42 8.00 24.63 16.39
C GLN A 42 9.20 23.93 17.03
N PRO A 43 9.09 22.66 17.52
CA PRO A 43 10.25 21.94 18.06
C PRO A 43 11.37 21.72 17.04
N MET A 44 11.03 21.50 15.75
CA MET A 44 12.05 21.39 14.70
C MET A 44 12.78 22.72 14.50
N ALA A 45 12.06 23.83 14.40
CA ALA A 45 12.63 25.16 14.22
C ALA A 45 13.54 25.57 15.38
N ALA A 46 13.12 25.28 16.62
CA ALA A 46 13.94 25.53 17.81
C ALA A 46 15.29 24.78 17.75
N ARG A 47 15.28 23.49 17.38
CA ARG A 47 16.51 22.69 17.23
C ARG A 47 17.40 23.15 16.08
N LEU A 48 16.80 23.69 15.03
CA LEU A 48 17.53 24.21 13.86
C LEU A 48 18.01 25.65 14.05
N GLY A 49 17.59 26.34 15.11
CA GLY A 49 17.92 27.76 15.35
C GLY A 49 17.29 28.69 14.32
N VAL A 50 16.06 28.39 13.84
CA VAL A 50 15.35 29.17 12.80
C VAL A 50 13.97 29.56 13.26
N ASP A 51 13.38 30.58 12.59
CA ASP A 51 11.98 30.94 12.81
C ASP A 51 11.04 29.81 12.31
N HIS A 52 10.14 29.36 13.16
CA HIS A 52 9.14 28.35 12.85
C HIS A 52 8.18 28.77 11.73
N GLN A 53 7.93 30.08 11.56
CA GLN A 53 7.08 30.62 10.50
C GLN A 53 7.62 30.24 9.12
N ARG A 54 8.94 30.16 8.95
CA ARG A 54 9.56 29.73 7.70
C ARG A 54 9.17 28.31 7.31
N LEU A 55 9.18 27.37 8.27
CA LEU A 55 8.76 25.99 8.04
C LEU A 55 7.24 25.91 7.81
N GLN A 56 6.47 26.69 8.60
CA GLN A 56 5.02 26.74 8.47
C GLN A 56 4.58 27.26 7.10
N GLN A 57 5.11 28.38 6.63
CA GLN A 57 4.79 28.94 5.32
C GLN A 57 5.15 27.98 4.19
N PHE A 58 6.28 27.29 4.29
CA PHE A 58 6.68 26.30 3.29
C PHE A 58 5.68 25.16 3.17
N ILE A 59 5.13 24.66 4.28
CA ILE A 59 4.15 23.58 4.30
C ILE A 59 2.75 24.07 3.91
N THR A 60 2.31 25.25 4.39
CA THR A 60 0.91 25.67 4.25
C THR A 60 0.64 26.55 3.03
N SER A 61 1.43 27.59 2.84
CA SER A 61 1.12 28.70 1.90
C SER A 61 1.94 28.69 0.62
N SER A 62 3.14 28.09 0.64
CA SER A 62 4.02 28.04 -0.52
C SER A 62 3.39 27.22 -1.65
N THR A 63 3.66 27.58 -2.91
CA THR A 63 2.98 27.02 -4.10
C THR A 63 3.73 25.85 -4.75
N TRP A 64 4.54 25.10 -4.02
CA TRP A 64 5.27 23.99 -4.59
C TRP A 64 4.43 22.72 -4.75
N ASP A 65 4.78 21.95 -5.80
CA ASP A 65 4.11 20.71 -6.14
C ASP A 65 4.74 19.51 -5.40
N TYR A 66 3.98 18.94 -4.47
CA TYR A 66 4.39 17.77 -3.71
C TYR A 66 4.36 16.47 -4.55
N VAL A 67 3.53 16.42 -5.61
CA VAL A 67 3.46 15.26 -6.50
C VAL A 67 4.77 15.14 -7.29
N ALA A 68 5.30 16.25 -7.79
CA ALA A 68 6.59 16.26 -8.48
C ALA A 68 7.73 15.79 -7.58
N VAL A 69 7.74 16.17 -6.30
CA VAL A 69 8.75 15.70 -5.33
C VAL A 69 8.61 14.20 -5.06
N ARG A 70 7.38 13.69 -4.84
CA ARG A 70 7.14 12.24 -4.70
C ARG A 70 7.65 11.45 -5.90
N ARG A 71 7.35 11.93 -7.09
CA ARG A 71 7.83 11.35 -8.36
C ARG A 71 9.35 11.26 -8.39
N ASN A 72 10.05 12.31 -7.99
CA ASN A 72 11.51 12.31 -7.95
C ASN A 72 12.05 11.27 -6.96
N VAL A 73 11.46 11.18 -5.75
CA VAL A 73 11.83 10.19 -4.74
C VAL A 73 11.59 8.76 -5.25
N ALA A 74 10.42 8.50 -5.83
CA ALA A 74 10.08 7.19 -6.38
C ALA A 74 11.03 6.78 -7.52
N ARG A 75 11.35 7.71 -8.44
CA ARG A 75 12.30 7.46 -9.53
C ARG A 75 13.70 7.20 -9.01
N HIS A 76 14.16 7.97 -8.03
CA HIS A 76 15.47 7.75 -7.43
C HIS A 76 15.57 6.36 -6.79
N PHE A 77 14.53 5.94 -6.04
CA PHE A 77 14.48 4.60 -5.45
C PHE A 77 14.51 3.52 -6.55
N ALA A 78 13.64 3.61 -7.56
CA ALA A 78 13.56 2.63 -8.64
C ALA A 78 14.82 2.56 -9.51
N ALA A 79 15.60 3.64 -9.58
CA ALA A 79 16.89 3.67 -10.29
C ALA A 79 18.03 3.04 -9.46
N SER A 80 17.92 3.04 -8.14
CA SER A 80 18.96 2.55 -7.21
C SER A 80 18.67 1.15 -6.65
N GLN A 81 17.41 0.72 -6.68
CA GLN A 81 16.95 -0.53 -6.08
C GLN A 81 16.00 -1.27 -7.04
N PRO A 82 16.11 -2.59 -7.19
CA PRO A 82 15.09 -3.36 -7.92
C PRO A 82 13.73 -3.21 -7.21
N VAL A 83 12.66 -3.12 -7.98
CA VAL A 83 11.29 -3.09 -7.45
C VAL A 83 10.61 -4.40 -7.78
N GLU A 84 10.40 -5.23 -6.78
CA GLU A 84 9.79 -6.57 -6.92
C GLU A 84 8.28 -6.54 -6.69
N ALA A 85 7.85 -5.73 -5.73
CA ALA A 85 6.45 -5.61 -5.35
C ALA A 85 6.01 -4.16 -5.17
N LEU A 86 4.72 -3.92 -5.45
CA LEU A 86 3.96 -2.74 -5.03
C LEU A 86 3.09 -3.15 -3.86
N VAL A 87 3.49 -2.75 -2.66
CA VAL A 87 2.72 -3.07 -1.45
C VAL A 87 1.72 -1.96 -1.18
N ALA A 88 0.43 -2.29 -1.27
CA ALA A 88 -0.66 -1.40 -0.88
C ALA A 88 -1.02 -1.62 0.59
N ASP A 89 -1.06 -0.53 1.35
CA ASP A 89 -1.43 -0.58 2.77
C ASP A 89 -2.03 0.75 3.21
N ASP A 90 -2.55 0.83 4.43
CA ASP A 90 -3.02 2.08 5.01
C ASP A 90 -2.61 2.23 6.47
N THR A 91 -2.54 3.48 6.93
CA THR A 91 -2.21 3.77 8.30
C THR A 91 -3.04 4.90 8.86
N GLY A 92 -3.40 4.78 10.16
CA GLY A 92 -4.17 5.79 10.87
C GLY A 92 -3.31 6.90 11.47
N PHE A 93 -3.85 8.10 11.46
CA PHE A 93 -3.30 9.29 12.12
C PHE A 93 -4.31 9.74 13.18
N PRO A 94 -4.17 9.34 14.45
CA PRO A 94 -5.07 9.77 15.52
C PRO A 94 -5.16 11.29 15.62
N LYS A 95 -6.35 11.82 15.85
CA LYS A 95 -6.62 13.26 15.98
C LYS A 95 -7.62 13.50 17.11
N ASP A 96 -7.34 14.48 17.95
CA ASP A 96 -8.23 14.85 19.05
C ASP A 96 -9.39 15.75 18.61
N GLY A 97 -9.21 16.48 17.52
CA GLY A 97 -10.23 17.43 17.02
C GLY A 97 -10.84 17.04 15.68
N ALA A 98 -11.95 17.70 15.32
CA ALA A 98 -12.70 17.48 14.09
C ALA A 98 -12.27 18.37 12.91
N ALA A 99 -11.24 19.20 13.08
CA ALA A 99 -10.87 20.22 12.08
C ALA A 99 -9.79 19.75 11.08
N SER A 100 -9.13 18.63 11.32
CA SER A 100 -8.16 18.07 10.37
C SER A 100 -8.88 17.55 9.13
N PRO A 101 -8.32 17.72 7.90
CA PRO A 101 -8.97 17.26 6.67
C PRO A 101 -9.26 15.76 6.72
N CYS A 102 -10.45 15.36 6.33
CA CYS A 102 -10.88 13.95 6.27
C CYS A 102 -10.84 13.19 7.61
N VAL A 103 -10.81 13.87 8.75
CA VAL A 103 -10.92 13.21 10.05
C VAL A 103 -12.33 12.71 10.28
N ALA A 104 -12.45 11.46 10.72
CA ALA A 104 -13.72 10.85 11.08
C ALA A 104 -13.52 9.79 12.17
N ARG A 105 -14.62 9.39 12.82
CA ARG A 105 -14.62 8.22 13.69
C ARG A 105 -14.68 6.96 12.81
N GLN A 106 -13.56 6.29 12.66
CA GLN A 106 -13.39 5.12 11.80
C GLN A 106 -12.42 4.10 12.40
N TYR A 107 -12.46 2.86 11.91
CA TYR A 107 -11.51 1.84 12.33
C TYR A 107 -10.10 2.21 11.84
N SER A 108 -9.13 2.04 12.70
CA SER A 108 -7.71 2.22 12.38
C SER A 108 -6.90 1.04 12.93
N GLY A 109 -6.16 0.37 12.08
CA GLY A 109 -5.19 -0.66 12.50
C GLY A 109 -4.14 -0.13 13.48
N THR A 110 -3.77 1.16 13.37
CA THR A 110 -2.86 1.82 14.32
C THR A 110 -3.44 1.90 15.74
N LEU A 111 -4.76 2.13 15.84
CA LEU A 111 -5.46 2.19 17.13
C LEU A 111 -5.95 0.81 17.61
N GLY A 112 -6.01 -0.19 16.72
CA GLY A 112 -6.63 -1.48 16.99
C GLY A 112 -8.16 -1.40 17.26
N LYS A 113 -8.76 -0.23 17.04
CA LYS A 113 -10.17 0.05 17.33
C LYS A 113 -10.71 1.21 16.48
N THR A 114 -12.02 1.42 16.57
CA THR A 114 -12.67 2.63 16.02
C THR A 114 -12.34 3.85 16.88
N GLY A 115 -11.79 4.89 16.26
CA GLY A 115 -11.42 6.15 16.93
C GLY A 115 -11.40 7.32 15.95
N SER A 116 -11.24 8.54 16.50
CA SER A 116 -11.09 9.74 15.68
C SER A 116 -9.72 9.75 15.01
N CYS A 117 -9.68 9.61 13.69
CA CYS A 117 -8.43 9.57 12.95
C CYS A 117 -8.61 9.97 11.48
N GLN A 118 -7.51 10.33 10.86
CA GLN A 118 -7.35 10.34 9.39
C GLN A 118 -6.78 8.99 8.97
N ILE A 119 -7.07 8.54 7.75
CA ILE A 119 -6.44 7.35 7.16
C ILE A 119 -5.67 7.77 5.91
N GLY A 120 -4.38 7.47 5.91
CA GLY A 120 -3.54 7.60 4.72
C GLY A 120 -3.40 6.24 4.05
N VAL A 121 -3.81 6.16 2.79
CA VAL A 121 -3.58 5.00 1.92
C VAL A 121 -2.27 5.23 1.18
N SER A 122 -1.40 4.23 1.12
CA SER A 122 -0.10 4.34 0.45
C SER A 122 0.22 3.14 -0.44
N VAL A 123 1.10 3.37 -1.40
CA VAL A 123 1.76 2.35 -2.22
C VAL A 123 3.25 2.44 -2.00
N HIS A 124 3.86 1.33 -1.61
CA HIS A 124 5.29 1.20 -1.37
C HIS A 124 5.96 0.46 -2.51
N LEU A 125 7.08 0.96 -2.98
CA LEU A 125 8.02 0.23 -3.82
C LEU A 125 8.88 -0.64 -2.91
N VAL A 126 8.94 -1.95 -3.15
CA VAL A 126 9.52 -2.90 -2.18
C VAL A 126 10.36 -3.95 -2.87
N ASN A 127 11.49 -4.29 -2.24
CA ASN A 127 12.23 -5.54 -2.41
C ASN A 127 12.59 -6.13 -1.03
N GLU A 128 13.40 -7.18 -0.99
CA GLU A 128 13.78 -7.80 0.28
C GLU A 128 14.62 -6.89 1.18
N ASP A 129 15.42 -6.00 0.62
CA ASP A 129 16.42 -5.20 1.36
C ASP A 129 15.92 -3.79 1.67
N ALA A 130 15.07 -3.23 0.81
CA ALA A 130 14.67 -1.83 0.85
C ALA A 130 13.18 -1.63 0.52
N SER A 131 12.65 -0.51 1.01
CA SER A 131 11.30 -0.05 0.66
C SER A 131 11.21 1.48 0.67
N CYS A 132 10.26 2.00 -0.09
CA CYS A 132 9.95 3.43 -0.16
C CYS A 132 8.43 3.60 -0.29
N ALA A 133 7.82 4.36 0.63
CA ALA A 133 6.40 4.70 0.59
C ALA A 133 6.12 5.75 -0.50
N ALA A 134 6.14 5.32 -1.76
CA ALA A 134 6.28 6.16 -2.95
C ALA A 134 5.10 7.10 -3.21
N ASP A 135 3.88 6.68 -2.95
CA ASP A 135 2.70 7.53 -3.15
C ASP A 135 1.67 7.38 -2.03
N TRP A 136 0.86 8.43 -1.84
CA TRP A 136 -0.08 8.57 -0.74
C TRP A 136 -1.36 9.26 -1.17
N ARG A 137 -2.49 8.76 -0.65
CA ARG A 137 -3.79 9.45 -0.71
C ARG A 137 -4.38 9.56 0.68
N LEU A 138 -4.88 10.73 1.02
CA LEU A 138 -5.70 10.90 2.21
C LEU A 138 -7.10 10.38 1.90
N PHE A 139 -7.53 9.33 2.61
CA PHE A 139 -8.87 8.77 2.44
C PHE A 139 -9.95 9.79 2.86
N CYS A 140 -10.87 10.07 1.97
CA CYS A 140 -12.00 10.96 2.22
C CYS A 140 -13.21 10.12 2.69
N PRO A 141 -13.60 10.16 3.99
CA PRO A 141 -14.79 9.48 4.47
C PRO A 141 -16.07 10.07 3.90
N GLU A 142 -17.17 9.30 3.83
CA GLU A 142 -18.49 9.76 3.38
C GLU A 142 -18.92 11.06 4.05
N SER A 143 -18.67 11.19 5.36
CA SER A 143 -19.00 12.40 6.12
C SER A 143 -18.32 13.69 5.64
N TRP A 144 -17.32 13.58 4.78
CA TRP A 144 -16.60 14.70 4.14
C TRP A 144 -16.96 14.88 2.66
N ASP A 145 -17.86 14.06 2.11
CA ASP A 145 -18.33 14.18 0.73
C ASP A 145 -19.82 14.48 0.69
N GLY A 146 -20.18 15.74 0.42
CA GLY A 146 -21.57 16.15 0.36
C GLY A 146 -22.40 15.39 -0.66
N ALA A 147 -21.79 14.87 -1.73
CA ALA A 147 -22.48 14.06 -2.73
C ALA A 147 -22.79 12.63 -2.23
N ALA A 148 -22.17 12.18 -1.15
CA ALA A 148 -22.44 10.89 -0.51
C ALA A 148 -23.46 10.98 0.64
N LEU A 149 -24.00 12.17 0.92
CA LEU A 149 -24.95 12.43 2.03
C LEU A 149 -26.33 12.75 1.48
N ASP A 150 -27.34 12.05 1.97
CA ASP A 150 -28.74 12.27 1.61
C ASP A 150 -29.34 13.52 2.31
N ASP A 151 -28.72 13.93 3.44
CA ASP A 151 -29.16 15.09 4.22
C ASP A 151 -28.58 16.41 3.67
N PRO A 152 -29.38 17.36 3.19
CA PRO A 152 -28.91 18.64 2.66
C PRO A 152 -28.13 19.50 3.68
N ALA A 153 -28.48 19.44 4.96
CA ALA A 153 -27.79 20.20 6.00
C ALA A 153 -26.39 19.60 6.26
N GLY A 154 -26.29 18.28 6.30
CA GLY A 154 -25.03 17.53 6.38
C GLY A 154 -24.13 17.78 5.16
N ALA A 155 -24.70 17.78 3.95
CA ALA A 155 -23.98 18.08 2.72
C ALA A 155 -23.41 19.52 2.73
N ALA A 156 -24.18 20.51 3.15
CA ALA A 156 -23.72 21.88 3.29
C ALA A 156 -22.63 22.04 4.38
N ALA A 157 -22.75 21.31 5.48
CA ALA A 157 -21.72 21.29 6.53
C ALA A 157 -20.42 20.64 6.04
N ALA A 158 -20.49 19.54 5.26
CA ALA A 158 -19.36 18.92 4.62
C ALA A 158 -18.66 19.87 3.64
N ALA A 159 -19.42 20.58 2.79
CA ALA A 159 -18.87 21.56 1.85
C ALA A 159 -18.07 22.66 2.57
N ARG A 160 -18.63 23.27 3.63
CA ARG A 160 -17.92 24.28 4.44
C ARG A 160 -16.64 23.74 5.10
N ARG A 161 -16.63 22.47 5.53
CA ARG A 161 -15.42 21.85 6.11
C ARG A 161 -14.35 21.62 5.04
N ARG A 162 -14.76 21.17 3.86
CA ARG A 162 -13.86 20.94 2.71
C ARG A 162 -13.19 22.24 2.28
N GLU A 163 -13.96 23.31 2.12
CA GLU A 163 -13.45 24.63 1.77
C GLU A 163 -12.39 25.11 2.77
N ARG A 164 -12.71 25.07 4.09
CA ARG A 164 -11.75 25.44 5.15
C ARG A 164 -10.49 24.60 5.18
N ALA A 165 -10.58 23.33 4.84
CA ALA A 165 -9.45 22.40 4.79
C ALA A 165 -8.68 22.46 3.46
N GLY A 166 -9.20 23.18 2.45
CA GLY A 166 -8.63 23.24 1.09
C GLY A 166 -8.62 21.89 0.41
N ILE A 167 -9.70 21.09 0.55
CA ILE A 167 -9.84 19.81 -0.12
C ILE A 167 -10.32 20.05 -1.55
N PRO A 168 -9.55 19.63 -2.58
CA PRO A 168 -9.95 19.80 -3.99
C PRO A 168 -11.29 19.13 -4.30
N ASP A 169 -12.02 19.67 -5.27
CA ASP A 169 -13.35 19.17 -5.63
C ASP A 169 -13.35 17.75 -6.20
N GLU A 170 -12.28 17.38 -6.88
CA GLU A 170 -12.07 16.03 -7.42
C GLU A 170 -11.81 14.96 -6.34
N VAL A 171 -11.40 15.35 -5.15
CA VAL A 171 -11.22 14.41 -4.02
C VAL A 171 -12.57 14.03 -3.45
N ARG A 172 -13.07 12.85 -3.73
CA ARG A 172 -14.37 12.33 -3.31
C ARG A 172 -14.25 11.10 -2.43
N HIS A 173 -15.33 10.74 -1.76
CA HIS A 173 -15.41 9.44 -1.11
C HIS A 173 -15.30 8.31 -2.12
N THR A 174 -14.34 7.44 -1.95
CA THR A 174 -14.19 6.23 -2.78
C THR A 174 -13.52 5.13 -1.97
N GLY A 175 -13.73 3.87 -2.37
CA GLY A 175 -13.09 2.74 -1.69
C GLY A 175 -11.56 2.83 -1.75
N LYS A 176 -10.89 2.50 -0.65
CA LYS A 176 -9.41 2.55 -0.55
C LYS A 176 -8.70 1.81 -1.69
N TRP A 177 -9.26 0.68 -2.14
CA TRP A 177 -8.72 -0.09 -3.26
C TRP A 177 -8.70 0.69 -4.59
N ARG A 178 -9.64 1.62 -4.81
CA ARG A 178 -9.64 2.51 -5.99
C ARG A 178 -8.51 3.51 -5.91
N LEU A 179 -8.24 4.07 -4.72
CA LEU A 179 -7.10 4.94 -4.51
C LEU A 179 -5.77 4.22 -4.81
N VAL A 180 -5.67 2.92 -4.46
CA VAL A 180 -4.49 2.11 -4.84
C VAL A 180 -4.38 1.96 -6.34
N LEU A 181 -5.49 1.70 -7.06
CA LEU A 181 -5.48 1.58 -8.52
C LEU A 181 -5.12 2.90 -9.23
N GLU A 182 -5.54 4.04 -8.66
CA GLU A 182 -5.15 5.36 -9.17
C GLU A 182 -3.64 5.58 -9.00
N MET A 183 -3.10 5.36 -7.80
CA MET A 183 -1.67 5.50 -7.52
C MET A 183 -0.82 4.56 -8.38
N THR A 184 -1.21 3.29 -8.53
CA THR A 184 -0.51 2.33 -9.41
C THR A 184 -0.59 2.73 -10.88
N GLY A 185 -1.73 3.24 -11.33
CA GLY A 185 -1.92 3.75 -12.69
C GLY A 185 -1.05 4.99 -12.97
N GLU A 186 -0.91 5.89 -12.00
CA GLU A 186 -0.03 7.06 -12.12
C GLU A 186 1.46 6.71 -12.18
N MET A 187 1.87 5.58 -11.61
CA MET A 187 3.25 5.09 -11.69
C MET A 187 3.58 4.47 -13.06
N THR A 188 2.57 4.23 -13.92
CA THR A 188 2.72 3.59 -15.24
C THR A 188 2.17 4.47 -16.36
N GLY A 189 2.76 4.36 -17.56
CA GLY A 189 2.23 4.90 -18.80
C GLY A 189 2.59 6.37 -19.12
N PRO A 190 2.20 6.84 -20.32
CA PRO A 190 2.63 8.12 -20.88
C PRO A 190 2.08 9.38 -20.20
N GLY A 191 1.10 9.27 -19.33
CA GLY A 191 0.58 10.37 -18.48
C GLY A 191 0.98 10.23 -17.02
N GLY A 192 1.59 9.12 -16.64
CA GLY A 192 2.01 8.81 -15.28
C GLY A 192 3.45 9.20 -14.96
N TRP A 193 3.93 8.73 -13.85
CA TRP A 193 5.31 8.99 -13.44
C TRP A 193 6.35 8.25 -14.28
N GLY A 194 5.95 7.22 -15.03
CA GLY A 194 6.84 6.38 -15.82
C GLY A 194 7.89 5.62 -15.00
N VAL A 195 7.72 5.56 -13.68
CA VAL A 195 8.67 4.92 -12.76
C VAL A 195 8.76 3.43 -13.05
N LEU A 196 7.63 2.79 -13.25
CA LEU A 196 7.57 1.34 -13.49
C LEU A 196 7.88 0.98 -14.94
N ASP A 197 7.61 1.87 -15.89
CA ASP A 197 8.00 1.67 -17.29
C ASP A 197 9.53 1.68 -17.45
N GLN A 198 10.25 2.47 -16.65
CA GLN A 198 11.72 2.45 -16.62
C GLN A 198 12.28 1.15 -16.07
N VAL A 199 11.65 0.58 -15.04
CA VAL A 199 12.03 -0.73 -14.47
C VAL A 199 11.79 -1.84 -15.48
N THR A 200 10.70 -1.79 -16.24
CA THR A 200 10.35 -2.79 -17.25
C THR A 200 11.08 -2.61 -18.57
N ALA A 201 11.43 -1.37 -18.96
CA ALA A 201 12.19 -1.08 -20.18
C ALA A 201 13.61 -1.67 -20.15
N GLY A 202 14.17 -1.90 -18.96
CA GLY A 202 15.45 -2.59 -18.76
C GLY A 202 15.38 -4.13 -18.85
N GLY A 203 14.25 -4.73 -19.27
CA GLY A 203 14.03 -6.18 -19.32
C GLY A 203 13.56 -6.78 -17.99
N GLY A 204 13.24 -5.94 -17.00
CA GLY A 204 12.68 -6.36 -15.72
C GLY A 204 11.22 -6.82 -15.83
N THR A 205 10.80 -7.76 -15.00
CA THR A 205 9.41 -8.15 -14.84
C THR A 205 8.63 -7.06 -14.11
N ARG A 206 7.36 -6.86 -14.52
CA ARG A 206 6.46 -5.91 -13.85
C ARG A 206 6.30 -6.30 -12.37
N PRO A 207 6.43 -5.35 -11.41
CA PRO A 207 6.26 -5.64 -10.00
C PRO A 207 4.91 -6.26 -9.67
N VAL A 208 4.87 -7.09 -8.63
CA VAL A 208 3.66 -7.78 -8.19
C VAL A 208 2.89 -6.89 -7.21
N VAL A 209 1.57 -6.74 -7.37
CA VAL A 209 0.75 -6.01 -6.40
C VAL A 209 0.48 -6.89 -5.19
N VAL A 210 0.83 -6.40 -4.00
CA VAL A 210 0.60 -7.08 -2.72
C VAL A 210 -0.28 -6.21 -1.84
N ALA A 211 -1.33 -6.80 -1.24
CA ALA A 211 -2.24 -6.09 -0.35
C ALA A 211 -2.80 -7.03 0.72
N ASP A 212 -3.33 -6.43 1.80
CA ASP A 212 -3.97 -7.18 2.87
C ASP A 212 -5.42 -7.58 2.57
N ALA A 213 -6.06 -8.27 3.52
CA ALA A 213 -7.43 -8.75 3.38
C ALA A 213 -8.46 -7.61 3.32
N GLY A 214 -8.16 -6.43 3.87
CA GLY A 214 -9.04 -5.27 3.76
C GLY A 214 -9.24 -4.82 2.30
N TYR A 215 -8.22 -4.99 1.46
CA TYR A 215 -8.31 -4.78 0.01
C TYR A 215 -8.84 -6.03 -0.72
N GLY A 216 -8.54 -7.22 -0.18
CA GLY A 216 -8.84 -8.49 -0.81
C GLY A 216 -10.28 -9.01 -0.65
N GLU A 217 -11.05 -8.52 0.31
CA GLU A 217 -12.42 -9.00 0.58
C GLU A 217 -13.35 -8.86 -0.64
N GLY A 218 -13.26 -7.75 -1.35
CA GLY A 218 -14.03 -7.51 -2.57
C GLY A 218 -13.34 -8.07 -3.81
N ALA A 219 -14.04 -8.87 -4.63
CA ALA A 219 -13.51 -9.34 -5.93
C ALA A 219 -13.18 -8.17 -6.88
N ALA A 220 -13.78 -6.99 -6.68
CA ALA A 220 -13.64 -5.86 -7.60
C ALA A 220 -12.18 -5.40 -7.76
N PHE A 221 -11.42 -5.35 -6.68
CA PHE A 221 -10.00 -4.95 -6.74
C PHE A 221 -9.19 -5.94 -7.59
N ARG A 222 -9.35 -7.24 -7.33
CA ARG A 222 -8.65 -8.29 -8.09
C ARG A 222 -9.03 -8.29 -9.57
N VAL A 223 -10.33 -8.13 -9.88
CA VAL A 223 -10.82 -8.04 -11.27
C VAL A 223 -10.23 -6.82 -11.99
N GLU A 224 -10.12 -5.67 -11.32
CA GLU A 224 -9.51 -4.48 -11.93
C GLU A 224 -7.99 -4.63 -12.12
N LEU A 225 -7.30 -5.34 -11.25
CA LEU A 225 -5.88 -5.67 -11.43
C LEU A 225 -5.70 -6.60 -12.65
N ASP A 226 -6.51 -7.66 -12.76
CA ASP A 226 -6.49 -8.58 -13.89
C ASP A 226 -6.77 -7.85 -15.21
N ARG A 227 -7.81 -6.98 -15.26
CA ARG A 227 -8.14 -6.17 -16.43
C ARG A 227 -7.00 -5.26 -16.89
N ARG A 228 -6.18 -4.80 -15.96
CA ARG A 228 -4.99 -3.95 -16.23
C ARG A 228 -3.71 -4.76 -16.46
N GLY A 229 -3.79 -6.09 -16.46
CA GLY A 229 -2.65 -6.98 -16.64
C GLY A 229 -1.65 -6.98 -15.47
N TRP A 230 -2.09 -6.61 -14.26
CA TRP A 230 -1.28 -6.68 -13.07
C TRP A 230 -1.35 -8.07 -12.42
N ARG A 231 -0.20 -8.64 -12.12
CA ARG A 231 -0.11 -9.81 -11.26
C ARG A 231 -0.19 -9.39 -9.81
N TYR A 232 -0.76 -10.25 -8.97
CA TYR A 232 -0.92 -9.93 -7.57
C TYR A 232 -0.74 -11.13 -6.63
N VAL A 233 -0.47 -10.83 -5.36
CA VAL A 233 -0.59 -11.71 -4.20
C VAL A 233 -1.37 -10.95 -3.15
N ILE A 234 -2.66 -11.25 -3.00
CA ILE A 234 -3.57 -10.47 -2.14
C ILE A 234 -4.13 -11.37 -1.06
N ALA A 235 -3.99 -10.95 0.21
CA ALA A 235 -4.61 -11.63 1.33
C ALA A 235 -6.14 -11.55 1.24
N VAL A 236 -6.80 -12.64 1.61
CA VAL A 236 -8.25 -12.80 1.60
C VAL A 236 -8.71 -13.54 2.85
N LYS A 237 -9.99 -13.51 3.16
CA LYS A 237 -10.55 -14.33 4.25
C LYS A 237 -10.72 -15.78 3.81
N GLY A 238 -10.56 -16.71 4.74
CA GLY A 238 -10.81 -18.14 4.49
C GLY A 238 -12.26 -18.44 4.06
N THR A 239 -13.20 -17.54 4.35
CA THR A 239 -14.61 -17.60 3.92
C THR A 239 -14.83 -17.20 2.46
N THR A 240 -13.81 -16.68 1.77
CA THR A 240 -13.90 -16.35 0.34
C THR A 240 -14.28 -17.59 -0.46
N SER A 241 -15.29 -17.47 -1.33
CA SER A 241 -15.80 -18.60 -2.11
C SER A 241 -14.93 -18.87 -3.34
N ALA A 242 -14.67 -20.16 -3.59
CA ALA A 242 -13.96 -20.63 -4.76
C ALA A 242 -14.46 -22.04 -5.16
N ARG A 243 -13.95 -22.53 -6.28
CA ARG A 243 -14.14 -23.89 -6.76
C ARG A 243 -12.80 -24.58 -6.89
N PRO A 244 -12.75 -25.92 -6.81
CA PRO A 244 -11.57 -26.67 -7.23
C PRO A 244 -11.15 -26.28 -8.65
N HIS A 245 -9.87 -26.39 -8.98
CA HIS A 245 -9.34 -26.03 -10.31
C HIS A 245 -9.91 -26.87 -11.45
N ASP A 246 -10.20 -28.13 -11.17
CA ASP A 246 -10.77 -29.12 -12.10
C ASP A 246 -12.30 -28.99 -12.30
N ALA A 247 -12.95 -28.11 -11.52
CA ALA A 247 -14.37 -27.84 -11.73
C ALA A 247 -14.60 -27.21 -13.09
N VAL A 248 -15.51 -27.84 -13.88
CA VAL A 248 -15.90 -27.38 -15.22
C VAL A 248 -17.36 -26.97 -15.25
N PRO A 249 -17.71 -25.91 -16.01
CA PRO A 249 -19.10 -25.58 -16.24
C PRO A 249 -19.73 -26.58 -17.22
N GLU A 250 -21.00 -26.94 -17.02
CA GLU A 250 -21.75 -27.84 -17.86
C GLU A 250 -22.75 -27.08 -18.70
N THR A 251 -22.84 -27.47 -19.98
CA THR A 251 -23.87 -26.98 -20.91
C THR A 251 -25.13 -27.82 -20.76
N MET A 252 -26.28 -27.17 -20.56
CA MET A 252 -27.58 -27.84 -20.60
C MET A 252 -27.95 -28.14 -22.06
N ALA A 253 -28.55 -29.27 -22.28
CA ALA A 253 -29.11 -29.61 -23.60
C ALA A 253 -30.09 -28.51 -24.02
N TYR A 254 -29.94 -28.03 -25.26
CA TYR A 254 -30.82 -26.99 -25.79
C TYR A 254 -32.18 -27.60 -26.18
N GLY A 255 -33.23 -27.12 -25.54
CA GLY A 255 -34.61 -27.61 -25.79
C GLY A 255 -35.29 -27.03 -27.03
N GLY A 256 -34.58 -26.31 -27.90
CA GLY A 256 -35.09 -25.79 -29.18
C GLY A 256 -35.93 -24.50 -29.07
N LEU A 257 -36.20 -24.00 -27.88
CA LEU A 257 -36.94 -22.75 -27.63
C LEU A 257 -36.11 -21.70 -26.87
N GLY A 258 -36.07 -20.51 -27.39
CA GLY A 258 -35.35 -19.38 -26.77
C GLY A 258 -33.83 -19.40 -27.06
N ARG A 259 -33.07 -18.61 -26.24
CA ARG A 259 -31.61 -18.55 -26.37
C ARG A 259 -30.96 -19.76 -25.74
N PRO A 260 -29.95 -20.38 -26.36
CA PRO A 260 -29.18 -21.47 -25.74
C PRO A 260 -28.64 -21.06 -24.37
N SER A 261 -28.66 -22.00 -23.42
CA SER A 261 -28.14 -21.72 -22.06
C SER A 261 -26.62 -21.58 -22.07
N VAL A 262 -26.12 -20.58 -21.40
CA VAL A 262 -24.66 -20.43 -21.15
C VAL A 262 -24.23 -21.52 -20.17
N PRO A 263 -23.06 -22.17 -20.39
CA PRO A 263 -22.53 -23.17 -19.46
C PRO A 263 -22.45 -22.67 -18.02
N ARG A 264 -22.82 -23.50 -17.05
CA ARG A 264 -22.85 -23.14 -15.62
C ARG A 264 -22.32 -24.28 -14.76
N TYR A 265 -21.66 -23.91 -13.67
CA TYR A 265 -21.29 -24.88 -12.64
C TYR A 265 -22.54 -25.35 -11.90
N ARG A 266 -22.74 -26.66 -11.80
CA ARG A 266 -23.88 -27.25 -11.07
C ARG A 266 -23.69 -27.26 -9.57
N THR A 267 -22.47 -27.57 -9.12
CA THR A 267 -22.14 -27.59 -7.68
C THR A 267 -22.04 -26.17 -7.13
N ALA A 268 -22.36 -25.96 -5.87
CA ALA A 268 -22.09 -24.70 -5.20
C ALA A 268 -20.58 -24.47 -5.01
N PRO A 269 -20.09 -23.22 -5.01
CA PRO A 269 -18.71 -22.96 -4.58
C PRO A 269 -18.57 -23.24 -3.09
N VAL A 270 -17.37 -23.60 -2.66
CA VAL A 270 -17.01 -23.81 -1.26
C VAL A 270 -16.06 -22.70 -0.79
N SER A 271 -15.80 -22.60 0.51
CA SER A 271 -14.85 -21.63 1.05
C SER A 271 -13.40 -22.05 0.77
N LEU A 272 -12.48 -21.06 0.69
CA LEU A 272 -11.05 -21.35 0.57
C LEU A 272 -10.56 -22.22 1.74
N ARG A 273 -11.11 -21.99 2.94
CA ARG A 273 -10.83 -22.82 4.11
C ARG A 273 -11.16 -24.29 3.85
N GLN A 274 -12.34 -24.59 3.29
CA GLN A 274 -12.73 -25.96 2.97
C GLN A 274 -11.81 -26.59 1.92
N LEU A 275 -11.41 -25.84 0.89
CA LEU A 275 -10.46 -26.32 -0.11
C LEU A 275 -9.08 -26.60 0.51
N ALA A 276 -8.61 -25.75 1.39
CA ALA A 276 -7.34 -25.94 2.08
C ALA A 276 -7.38 -27.18 3.00
N LEU A 277 -8.46 -27.36 3.77
CA LEU A 277 -8.65 -28.53 4.63
C LEU A 277 -8.70 -29.83 3.84
N ALA A 278 -9.33 -29.83 2.67
CA ALA A 278 -9.40 -31.00 1.78
C ALA A 278 -8.04 -31.35 1.12
N SER A 279 -7.04 -30.48 1.20
CA SER A 279 -5.71 -30.65 0.61
C SER A 279 -4.59 -30.57 1.68
N ALA A 280 -4.91 -30.89 2.91
CA ALA A 280 -3.99 -30.77 4.06
C ALA A 280 -2.69 -31.56 3.90
N ASP A 281 -2.75 -32.69 3.17
CA ASP A 281 -1.63 -33.55 2.83
C ASP A 281 -0.55 -32.88 1.95
N GLN A 282 -0.91 -31.79 1.27
CA GLN A 282 0.01 -31.04 0.39
C GLN A 282 0.73 -29.90 1.11
N THR A 283 0.58 -29.78 2.42
CA THR A 283 1.30 -28.77 3.20
C THR A 283 2.78 -29.09 3.29
N GLN A 284 3.61 -28.06 3.18
CA GLN A 284 5.06 -28.18 3.29
C GLN A 284 5.69 -27.02 4.07
N PRO A 285 6.82 -27.26 4.78
CA PRO A 285 7.52 -26.20 5.49
C PRO A 285 8.20 -25.25 4.51
N VAL A 286 8.07 -23.95 4.74
CA VAL A 286 8.74 -22.90 3.97
C VAL A 286 9.35 -21.88 4.92
N THR A 287 10.63 -21.62 4.76
CA THR A 287 11.33 -20.49 5.38
C THR A 287 11.38 -19.34 4.39
N TRP A 288 10.82 -18.20 4.75
CA TRP A 288 10.74 -17.05 3.85
C TRP A 288 11.71 -15.93 4.20
N ARG A 289 12.30 -15.94 5.39
CA ARG A 289 13.21 -14.89 5.84
C ARG A 289 14.00 -15.36 7.07
N GLN A 290 15.20 -14.80 7.22
CA GLN A 290 15.91 -14.81 8.51
C GLN A 290 15.55 -13.52 9.26
N GLY A 291 15.11 -13.66 10.50
CA GLY A 291 14.86 -12.54 11.40
C GLY A 291 16.16 -12.03 12.02
N THR A 292 16.05 -10.98 12.82
CA THR A 292 17.20 -10.37 13.53
C THR A 292 17.33 -10.83 14.99
N LYS A 293 16.34 -11.56 15.51
CA LYS A 293 16.32 -12.00 16.91
C LYS A 293 16.47 -13.51 16.98
N ALA A 294 17.69 -13.97 17.15
CA ALA A 294 17.97 -15.36 17.50
C ALA A 294 17.52 -15.65 18.94
N THR A 295 16.99 -16.84 19.17
CA THR A 295 16.62 -17.36 20.49
C THR A 295 17.24 -18.74 20.68
N HIS A 296 17.26 -19.27 21.91
CA HIS A 296 17.77 -20.63 22.17
C HIS A 296 17.07 -21.70 21.31
N GLY A 297 15.74 -21.57 21.11
CA GLY A 297 14.98 -22.48 20.25
C GLY A 297 15.00 -22.16 18.75
N ASN A 298 15.55 -21.00 18.36
CA ASN A 298 15.71 -20.57 16.96
C ASN A 298 16.99 -19.74 16.78
N PRO A 299 18.16 -20.41 16.80
CA PRO A 299 19.45 -19.72 16.77
C PRO A 299 19.71 -18.98 15.44
N THR A 300 19.08 -19.39 14.36
CA THR A 300 19.19 -18.72 13.04
C THR A 300 18.17 -17.60 12.86
N ALA A 301 17.28 -17.39 13.83
CA ALA A 301 16.15 -16.48 13.71
C ALA A 301 15.26 -16.73 12.47
N ALA A 302 15.25 -17.95 11.93
CA ALA A 302 14.52 -18.29 10.72
C ALA A 302 12.99 -18.13 10.95
N MET A 303 12.34 -17.47 10.01
CA MET A 303 10.88 -17.35 10.00
C MET A 303 10.30 -18.44 9.10
N THR A 304 9.82 -19.51 9.71
CA THR A 304 9.32 -20.71 9.04
C THR A 304 7.89 -21.01 9.47
N SER A 305 7.06 -21.45 8.55
CA SER A 305 5.73 -22.02 8.81
C SER A 305 5.43 -23.10 7.76
N HIS A 306 4.29 -23.80 7.90
CA HIS A 306 3.82 -24.67 6.83
C HIS A 306 2.87 -23.89 5.91
N PHE A 307 2.95 -24.21 4.63
CA PHE A 307 2.12 -23.59 3.60
C PHE A 307 1.57 -24.65 2.65
N LEU A 308 0.36 -24.38 2.20
CA LEU A 308 -0.32 -25.07 1.12
C LEU A 308 -0.41 -24.13 -0.08
N ALA A 309 -0.06 -24.60 -1.27
CA ALA A 309 -0.28 -23.88 -2.51
C ALA A 309 -1.02 -24.79 -3.53
N ILE A 310 -2.27 -24.46 -3.81
CA ILE A 310 -3.12 -25.20 -4.77
C ILE A 310 -3.76 -24.26 -5.78
N ARG A 311 -4.19 -24.80 -6.90
CA ARG A 311 -4.95 -24.04 -7.92
C ARG A 311 -6.42 -24.06 -7.58
N VAL A 312 -7.08 -22.91 -7.72
CA VAL A 312 -8.52 -22.72 -7.46
C VAL A 312 -9.14 -21.76 -8.48
N ARG A 313 -10.47 -21.74 -8.55
CA ARG A 313 -11.25 -20.80 -9.34
C ARG A 313 -12.11 -19.93 -8.41
N PRO A 314 -11.68 -18.70 -8.07
CA PRO A 314 -12.47 -17.81 -7.20
C PRO A 314 -13.87 -17.58 -7.77
N ALA A 315 -14.88 -17.67 -6.90
CA ALA A 315 -16.28 -17.63 -7.31
C ALA A 315 -16.98 -16.37 -6.75
N SER A 316 -17.20 -15.40 -7.63
CA SER A 316 -17.98 -14.20 -7.33
C SER A 316 -18.77 -13.79 -8.57
N ARG A 317 -19.95 -13.15 -8.38
CA ARG A 317 -20.74 -12.58 -9.49
C ARG A 317 -19.99 -11.49 -10.26
N ARG A 318 -18.99 -10.87 -9.66
CA ARG A 318 -18.17 -9.79 -10.26
C ARG A 318 -17.03 -10.32 -11.14
N ILE A 319 -16.67 -11.61 -11.00
CA ILE A 319 -15.57 -12.19 -11.77
C ILE A 319 -16.09 -12.55 -13.16
N PRO A 320 -15.51 -11.98 -14.23
CA PRO A 320 -15.90 -12.32 -15.59
C PRO A 320 -15.64 -13.80 -15.86
N ARG A 321 -16.49 -14.39 -16.66
CA ARG A 321 -16.34 -15.77 -17.14
C ARG A 321 -15.82 -15.76 -18.56
N ALA A 322 -15.09 -16.79 -18.93
CA ALA A 322 -14.74 -17.05 -20.31
C ALA A 322 -15.98 -17.47 -21.11
N ASP A 323 -15.85 -17.59 -22.45
CA ASP A 323 -16.96 -17.93 -23.34
C ASP A 323 -17.52 -19.34 -23.08
N ASP A 324 -16.68 -20.23 -22.57
CA ASP A 324 -17.08 -21.59 -22.12
C ASP A 324 -17.74 -21.59 -20.74
N GLY A 325 -17.97 -20.42 -20.12
CA GLY A 325 -18.55 -20.26 -18.80
C GLY A 325 -17.59 -20.49 -17.65
N SER A 326 -16.32 -20.79 -17.93
CA SER A 326 -15.30 -21.04 -16.88
C SER A 326 -14.90 -19.76 -16.16
N LEU A 327 -14.58 -19.91 -14.87
CA LEU A 327 -13.97 -18.87 -14.05
C LEU A 327 -12.43 -18.89 -14.20
N PRO A 328 -11.76 -17.75 -14.12
CA PRO A 328 -10.30 -17.70 -14.17
C PRO A 328 -9.70 -18.50 -13.02
N GLU A 329 -8.54 -19.06 -13.28
CA GLU A 329 -7.79 -19.86 -12.33
C GLU A 329 -6.67 -19.05 -11.68
N CYS A 330 -6.45 -19.26 -10.39
CA CYS A 330 -5.36 -18.62 -9.68
C CYS A 330 -4.82 -19.55 -8.57
N TRP A 331 -3.73 -19.15 -7.93
CA TRP A 331 -3.21 -19.78 -6.73
C TRP A 331 -4.08 -19.44 -5.51
N LEU A 332 -4.38 -20.45 -4.70
CA LEU A 332 -4.66 -20.32 -3.28
C LEU A 332 -3.37 -20.68 -2.53
N LEU A 333 -2.81 -19.72 -1.83
CA LEU A 333 -1.77 -19.93 -0.83
C LEU A 333 -2.42 -19.85 0.55
N ALA A 334 -2.19 -20.86 1.39
CA ALA A 334 -2.67 -20.86 2.77
C ALA A 334 -1.52 -21.14 3.75
N GLU A 335 -1.41 -20.34 4.80
CA GLU A 335 -0.45 -20.57 5.89
C GLU A 335 -1.10 -21.42 6.96
N TRP A 336 -0.47 -22.52 7.28
CA TRP A 336 -0.94 -23.48 8.29
C TRP A 336 0.15 -23.74 9.32
N PRO A 337 0.21 -22.94 10.39
CA PRO A 337 1.22 -23.14 11.45
C PRO A 337 1.14 -24.56 12.04
N PRO A 338 2.26 -25.19 12.42
CA PRO A 338 2.30 -26.59 12.87
C PRO A 338 1.38 -26.95 14.04
N HIS A 339 1.00 -25.97 14.84
CA HIS A 339 0.16 -26.18 16.05
C HIS A 339 -1.28 -25.65 15.88
N ALA A 340 -1.66 -25.27 14.66
CA ALA A 340 -3.01 -24.77 14.37
C ALA A 340 -3.85 -25.89 13.75
N ASP A 341 -5.10 -25.99 14.20
CA ASP A 341 -6.07 -26.97 13.69
C ASP A 341 -6.48 -26.67 12.23
N GLU A 342 -6.30 -25.43 11.80
CA GLU A 342 -6.67 -24.96 10.48
C GLU A 342 -5.75 -23.83 9.99
N PRO A 343 -5.70 -23.53 8.69
CA PRO A 343 -4.94 -22.42 8.14
C PRO A 343 -5.37 -21.08 8.75
N THR A 344 -4.38 -20.24 9.09
CA THR A 344 -4.61 -18.94 9.73
C THR A 344 -4.67 -17.78 8.76
N ASN A 345 -3.98 -17.88 7.63
CA ASN A 345 -3.92 -16.84 6.61
C ASN A 345 -4.10 -17.43 5.22
N TYR A 346 -4.75 -16.66 4.34
CA TYR A 346 -5.05 -17.06 2.97
C TYR A 346 -4.73 -15.94 2.00
N TRP A 347 -4.19 -16.29 0.83
CA TRP A 347 -3.91 -15.37 -0.28
C TRP A 347 -4.40 -15.97 -1.59
N LEU A 348 -4.85 -15.09 -2.49
CA LEU A 348 -5.05 -15.42 -3.90
C LEU A 348 -3.95 -14.76 -4.73
N SER A 349 -3.43 -15.49 -5.72
CA SER A 349 -2.35 -14.98 -6.57
C SER A 349 -2.51 -15.38 -8.03
N THR A 350 -2.27 -14.43 -8.93
CA THR A 350 -2.27 -14.64 -10.39
C THR A 350 -0.85 -14.84 -10.95
N LEU A 351 0.10 -15.15 -10.12
CA LEU A 351 1.44 -15.53 -10.58
C LEU A 351 1.39 -16.80 -11.46
N PRO A 352 2.39 -16.99 -12.34
CA PRO A 352 2.42 -18.16 -13.24
C PRO A 352 2.25 -19.48 -12.50
N GLN A 353 1.72 -20.47 -13.17
CA GLN A 353 1.54 -21.82 -12.63
C GLN A 353 2.88 -22.47 -12.25
N THR A 354 3.96 -22.05 -12.90
CA THR A 354 5.33 -22.52 -12.62
C THR A 354 6.01 -21.85 -11.44
N THR A 355 5.32 -20.90 -10.76
CA THR A 355 5.91 -20.17 -9.63
C THR A 355 6.14 -21.10 -8.43
N PRO A 356 7.37 -21.22 -7.93
CA PRO A 356 7.66 -22.05 -6.75
C PRO A 356 6.91 -21.55 -5.51
N ILE A 357 6.53 -22.46 -4.62
CA ILE A 357 5.83 -22.09 -3.37
C ILE A 357 6.65 -21.12 -2.51
N ALA A 358 7.96 -21.26 -2.48
CA ALA A 358 8.86 -20.36 -1.74
C ALA A 358 8.71 -18.91 -2.22
N GLU A 359 8.57 -18.69 -3.52
CA GLU A 359 8.36 -17.36 -4.10
C GLU A 359 6.97 -16.81 -3.80
N LEU A 360 5.92 -17.65 -3.88
CA LEU A 360 4.56 -17.27 -3.46
C LEU A 360 4.54 -16.82 -1.99
N VAL A 361 5.20 -17.58 -1.12
CA VAL A 361 5.29 -17.27 0.31
C VAL A 361 6.09 -15.99 0.55
N ARG A 362 7.23 -15.83 -0.11
CA ARG A 362 8.08 -14.64 0.00
C ARG A 362 7.27 -13.37 -0.33
N LEU A 363 6.58 -13.37 -1.45
CA LEU A 363 5.73 -12.24 -1.87
C LEU A 363 4.51 -12.05 -0.97
N ALA A 364 3.86 -13.10 -0.50
CA ALA A 364 2.76 -13.00 0.45
C ALA A 364 3.20 -12.34 1.78
N LYS A 365 4.43 -12.63 2.19
CA LYS A 365 5.00 -12.12 3.44
C LYS A 365 5.68 -10.75 3.29
N ILE A 366 6.04 -10.29 2.08
CA ILE A 366 6.81 -9.05 1.86
C ILE A 366 6.11 -7.78 2.38
N ARG A 367 4.78 -7.85 2.61
CA ARG A 367 3.99 -6.74 3.17
C ARG A 367 4.51 -6.24 4.53
N TRP A 368 5.27 -7.05 5.28
CA TRP A 368 5.87 -6.61 6.53
C TRP A 368 6.71 -5.32 6.36
N ARG A 369 7.24 -5.08 5.15
CA ARG A 369 8.02 -3.88 4.82
C ARG A 369 7.19 -2.61 5.00
N ALA A 370 5.93 -2.57 4.55
CA ALA A 370 5.06 -1.41 4.76
C ALA A 370 4.84 -1.13 6.25
N GLY A 371 4.63 -2.18 7.05
CA GLY A 371 4.52 -2.03 8.51
C GLY A 371 5.82 -1.52 9.16
N HIS A 372 6.98 -1.93 8.65
CA HIS A 372 8.27 -1.42 9.07
C HIS A 372 8.43 0.06 8.69
N ASP A 373 8.12 0.42 7.43
CA ASP A 373 8.14 1.80 6.97
C ASP A 373 7.27 2.71 7.84
N TYR A 374 6.03 2.32 8.13
CA TYR A 374 5.16 3.11 9.00
C TYR A 374 5.74 3.31 10.41
N ARG A 375 6.36 2.28 10.96
CA ARG A 375 7.03 2.40 12.27
C ARG A 375 8.17 3.41 12.19
N GLU A 376 9.06 3.30 11.22
CA GLU A 376 10.19 4.20 11.02
C GLU A 376 9.71 5.64 10.76
N LEU A 377 8.76 5.81 9.85
CA LEU A 377 8.18 7.10 9.50
C LEU A 377 7.50 7.79 10.70
N LYS A 378 6.74 7.04 11.53
CA LYS A 378 6.05 7.61 12.69
C LYS A 378 7.00 7.84 13.86
N THR A 379 7.75 6.82 14.29
CA THR A 379 8.58 6.93 15.50
C THR A 379 9.86 7.72 15.27
N GLY A 380 10.51 7.57 14.13
CA GLY A 380 11.77 8.24 13.82
C GLY A 380 11.59 9.61 13.17
N LEU A 381 10.67 9.74 12.24
CA LEU A 381 10.55 10.89 11.35
C LEU A 381 9.29 11.73 11.57
N GLY A 382 8.40 11.33 12.49
CA GLY A 382 7.23 12.12 12.89
C GLY A 382 6.16 12.24 11.81
N LEU A 383 5.91 11.20 11.05
CA LEU A 383 4.87 11.15 10.01
C LEU A 383 3.49 11.60 10.52
N ASP A 384 3.15 11.29 11.76
CA ASP A 384 1.90 11.63 12.42
C ASP A 384 1.95 12.92 13.26
N HIS A 385 3.09 13.62 13.27
CA HIS A 385 3.27 14.86 14.03
C HIS A 385 2.79 16.13 13.30
N PHE A 386 2.13 15.99 12.15
CA PHE A 386 1.54 17.13 11.45
C PHE A 386 0.27 17.61 12.17
N GLU A 387 0.33 18.82 12.71
CA GLU A 387 -0.76 19.46 13.48
C GLU A 387 -1.60 20.42 12.62
N GLY A 388 -1.22 20.63 11.35
CA GLY A 388 -1.92 21.52 10.43
C GLY A 388 -3.29 21.00 10.02
N ARG A 389 -4.15 21.93 9.55
CA ARG A 389 -5.55 21.66 9.18
C ARG A 389 -5.82 21.74 7.68
N SER A 390 -4.78 21.83 6.84
CA SER A 390 -4.94 21.88 5.38
C SER A 390 -4.62 20.54 4.72
N PHE A 391 -5.39 20.21 3.70
CA PHE A 391 -5.19 19.01 2.86
C PHE A 391 -3.81 19.02 2.19
N THR A 392 -3.46 20.14 1.54
CA THR A 392 -2.16 20.30 0.90
C THR A 392 -1.00 20.20 1.89
N GLY A 393 -1.15 20.79 3.09
CA GLY A 393 -0.14 20.72 4.15
C GLY A 393 0.10 19.29 4.63
N TRP A 394 -0.95 18.47 4.76
CA TRP A 394 -0.82 17.05 5.07
C TRP A 394 0.00 16.33 4.02
N HIS A 395 -0.34 16.50 2.73
CA HIS A 395 0.38 15.87 1.62
C HIS A 395 1.84 16.30 1.55
N ARG A 396 2.13 17.57 1.80
CA ARG A 396 3.50 18.11 1.80
C ARG A 396 4.33 17.54 2.95
N HIS A 397 3.77 17.48 4.16
CA HIS A 397 4.45 16.88 5.31
C HIS A 397 4.80 15.41 5.05
N ILE A 398 3.82 14.62 4.61
CA ILE A 398 4.03 13.22 4.25
C ILE A 398 5.15 13.08 3.22
N THR A 399 5.13 13.90 2.17
CA THR A 399 6.13 13.86 1.09
C THR A 399 7.55 14.12 1.61
N LEU A 400 7.72 15.11 2.49
CA LEU A 400 9.04 15.42 3.06
C LEU A 400 9.50 14.36 4.07
N THR A 401 8.55 13.72 4.78
CA THR A 401 8.86 12.63 5.69
C THR A 401 9.33 11.39 4.92
N VAL A 402 8.66 11.07 3.80
CA VAL A 402 9.10 10.00 2.87
C VAL A 402 10.46 10.32 2.25
N LEU A 403 10.71 11.58 1.87
CA LEU A 403 12.02 12.00 1.37
C LEU A 403 13.12 11.78 2.41
N ALA A 404 12.85 12.09 3.69
CA ALA A 404 13.78 11.84 4.78
C ALA A 404 14.03 10.32 4.97
N GLN A 405 12.99 9.48 4.88
CA GLN A 405 13.13 8.02 4.92
C GLN A 405 13.96 7.48 3.74
N ALA A 406 13.68 7.96 2.53
CA ALA A 406 14.43 7.55 1.34
C ALA A 406 15.93 7.86 1.47
N PHE A 407 16.30 8.99 2.09
CA PHE A 407 17.67 9.31 2.43
C PHE A 407 18.28 8.28 3.41
N CYS A 408 17.57 7.93 4.49
CA CYS A 408 18.02 6.90 5.43
C CYS A 408 18.19 5.54 4.74
N THR A 409 17.25 5.17 3.87
CA THR A 409 17.32 3.92 3.09
C THR A 409 18.53 3.90 2.17
N MET A 410 18.78 5.00 1.46
CA MET A 410 19.97 5.14 0.59
C MET A 410 21.27 4.92 1.38
N ILE A 411 21.40 5.52 2.57
CA ILE A 411 22.59 5.35 3.39
C ILE A 411 22.74 3.87 3.84
N ARG A 412 21.65 3.24 4.25
CA ARG A 412 21.69 1.83 4.72
C ARG A 412 22.04 0.84 3.61
N THR A 413 21.67 1.15 2.38
CA THR A 413 21.92 0.29 1.22
C THR A 413 23.21 0.64 0.46
N ASP A 414 23.92 1.71 0.87
CA ASP A 414 25.21 2.05 0.28
C ASP A 414 26.29 1.05 0.76
N PRO A 415 26.87 0.26 -0.16
CA PRO A 415 27.90 -0.74 0.22
C PRO A 415 29.18 -0.13 0.83
N LYS A 416 29.37 1.18 0.72
CA LYS A 416 30.51 1.92 1.30
C LYS A 416 30.29 2.32 2.76
N VAL A 417 29.07 2.21 3.27
CA VAL A 417 28.73 2.53 4.64
C VAL A 417 28.73 1.22 5.45
N PRO A 418 29.60 1.07 6.48
CA PRO A 418 29.57 -0.12 7.32
C PRO A 418 28.22 -0.25 8.02
N ALA A 419 27.72 -1.49 8.12
CA ALA A 419 26.48 -1.75 8.84
C ALA A 419 26.60 -1.24 10.28
N PRO A 420 25.56 -0.59 10.83
CA PRO A 420 25.56 -0.21 12.23
C PRO A 420 25.68 -1.48 13.08
N GLY A 421 26.69 -1.52 13.95
CA GLY A 421 26.97 -2.63 14.87
C GLY A 421 25.90 -2.79 15.95
#